data_f48491e6ac84bf54160aec572ab4a167
#
_entry.id   f48491e6ac84bf54160aec572ab4a167
#
_cell.length_a   1.000
_cell.length_b   1.000
_cell.length_c   1.000
_cell.angle_alpha   90.00
_cell.angle_beta   90.00
_cell.angle_gamma   90.00
#
_symmetry.space_group_name_H-M   'P 1'
#
loop_
_entity.id
_entity.type
_entity.pdbx_description
1 polymer ?
#
loop_
_entity_poly.entity_id
_entity_poly.type
_entity_poly.pdbx_seq_one_letter_code
_entity_poly.pdbx_strand_id
1 'polypeptide(L)'
;MNKQQGFTLIELMVSLTIGLVLVAVAVQLFISGQVNYQIQQAASTVQDSGVFGLNNVTKNIRLANHGNGGAMNDQSLYGGIVLSDQYIDVEKTLQGNLHGLKVQDTAIEGQNYISGSAITPSAFGSLKSDQLVVMYQAPMDMRTCTGRQVRGPNRSLTELKKGWYVIEKYYVKKNADQSADLYCSDSVFIAQGESTPQRLLDDDEDSFTIDDAETLMGDYGSNEGHLIARHVEYMRVQLMVRHQNQRTGTLDVAAYKALDLNADQTARPAIIGVNLAWLVRSSEKLPSSTQSHYQVLDKNIAVP
;
A
#
# COMPACT_ATOMS: atom_id res chain seq x y z
N MET A 1 -34.28 64.12 -44.72
CA MET A 1 -34.22 62.74 -45.26
C MET A 1 -32.79 62.32 -45.26
N ASN A 2 -32.42 61.43 -44.29
CA ASN A 2 -31.05 60.87 -44.21
C ASN A 2 -30.90 59.84 -45.30
N LYS A 3 -29.90 60.02 -46.19
CA LYS A 3 -29.58 59.07 -47.25
C LYS A 3 -28.93 57.86 -46.56
N GLN A 4 -29.58 56.72 -46.66
CA GLN A 4 -28.94 55.42 -46.25
C GLN A 4 -27.84 55.12 -47.27
N GLN A 5 -26.62 55.12 -46.87
CA GLN A 5 -25.50 54.62 -47.65
C GLN A 5 -25.46 53.10 -47.48
N GLY A 6 -25.61 52.36 -48.57
CA GLY A 6 -25.49 50.92 -48.59
C GLY A 6 -24.04 50.45 -48.39
N PHE A 7 -23.84 49.33 -47.75
CA PHE A 7 -22.51 48.66 -47.57
C PHE A 7 -21.97 48.26 -48.94
N THR A 8 -20.66 48.48 -49.14
CA THR A 8 -20.00 48.01 -50.36
C THR A 8 -19.70 46.50 -50.21
N LEU A 9 -19.67 45.82 -51.38
CA LEU A 9 -19.37 44.35 -51.35
C LEU A 9 -18.00 44.05 -50.77
N ILE A 10 -17.01 44.91 -50.94
CA ILE A 10 -15.67 44.79 -50.42
C ILE A 10 -15.63 44.94 -48.90
N GLU A 11 -16.44 45.82 -48.31
CA GLU A 11 -16.56 46.05 -46.88
C GLU A 11 -17.17 44.83 -46.18
N LEU A 12 -18.12 44.16 -46.83
CA LEU A 12 -18.73 42.92 -46.34
C LEU A 12 -17.72 41.78 -46.42
N MET A 13 -16.91 41.67 -47.49
CA MET A 13 -15.86 40.65 -47.58
C MET A 13 -14.77 40.83 -46.52
N VAL A 14 -14.32 42.07 -46.27
CA VAL A 14 -13.32 42.39 -45.24
C VAL A 14 -13.85 42.07 -43.83
N SER A 15 -15.09 42.45 -43.53
CA SER A 15 -15.74 42.18 -42.25
C SER A 15 -15.85 40.68 -41.98
N LEU A 16 -16.21 39.89 -43.00
CA LEU A 16 -16.36 38.44 -42.91
C LEU A 16 -15.00 37.76 -42.68
N THR A 17 -13.94 38.18 -43.39
CA THR A 17 -12.59 37.63 -43.19
C THR A 17 -12.04 37.95 -41.81
N ILE A 18 -12.19 39.17 -41.30
CA ILE A 18 -11.78 39.54 -39.94
C ILE A 18 -12.59 38.74 -38.90
N GLY A 19 -13.91 38.63 -39.10
CA GLY A 19 -14.77 37.83 -38.23
C GLY A 19 -14.33 36.36 -38.16
N LEU A 20 -13.99 35.76 -39.29
CA LEU A 20 -13.52 34.36 -39.35
C LEU A 20 -12.18 34.16 -38.65
N VAL A 21 -11.23 35.10 -38.77
CA VAL A 21 -9.95 35.08 -38.06
C VAL A 21 -10.17 35.15 -36.53
N LEU A 22 -11.05 36.08 -36.09
CA LEU A 22 -11.37 36.20 -34.65
C LEU A 22 -12.00 34.94 -34.06
N VAL A 23 -12.93 34.32 -34.80
CA VAL A 23 -13.54 33.05 -34.40
C VAL A 23 -12.49 31.93 -34.34
N ALA A 24 -11.59 31.85 -35.32
CA ALA A 24 -10.52 30.84 -35.31
C ALA A 24 -9.61 30.96 -34.07
N VAL A 25 -9.22 32.20 -33.71
CA VAL A 25 -8.42 32.47 -32.50
C VAL A 25 -9.20 32.10 -31.22
N ALA A 26 -10.48 32.45 -31.14
CA ALA A 26 -11.33 32.11 -29.99
C ALA A 26 -11.47 30.59 -29.80
N VAL A 27 -11.67 29.83 -30.89
CA VAL A 27 -11.73 28.37 -30.85
C VAL A 27 -10.39 27.78 -30.39
N GLN A 28 -9.26 28.31 -30.87
CA GLN A 28 -7.94 27.83 -30.46
C GLN A 28 -7.69 28.07 -28.97
N LEU A 29 -8.06 29.24 -28.43
CA LEU A 29 -7.98 29.53 -26.99
C LEU A 29 -8.87 28.58 -26.16
N PHE A 30 -10.08 28.32 -26.64
CA PHE A 30 -11.00 27.39 -25.97
C PHE A 30 -10.43 25.96 -25.90
N ILE A 31 -9.90 25.45 -27.02
CA ILE A 31 -9.26 24.12 -27.05
C ILE A 31 -8.07 24.08 -26.10
N SER A 32 -7.20 25.10 -26.09
CA SER A 32 -6.06 25.19 -25.21
C SER A 32 -6.50 25.20 -23.71
N GLY A 33 -7.59 25.92 -23.42
CA GLY A 33 -8.19 25.95 -22.08
C GLY A 33 -8.71 24.58 -21.64
N GLN A 34 -9.36 23.85 -22.54
CA GLN A 34 -9.86 22.49 -22.26
C GLN A 34 -8.72 21.49 -22.01
N VAL A 35 -7.65 21.55 -22.80
CA VAL A 35 -6.46 20.71 -22.62
C VAL A 35 -5.81 20.97 -21.26
N ASN A 36 -5.63 22.25 -20.89
CA ASN A 36 -5.07 22.61 -19.59
C ASN A 36 -5.95 22.14 -18.42
N TYR A 37 -7.26 22.27 -18.53
CA TYR A 37 -8.20 21.76 -17.53
C TYR A 37 -8.08 20.24 -17.33
N GLN A 38 -8.01 19.47 -18.41
CA GLN A 38 -7.86 18.01 -18.34
C GLN A 38 -6.51 17.60 -17.73
N ILE A 39 -5.41 18.31 -18.05
CA ILE A 39 -4.09 18.07 -17.43
C ILE A 39 -4.15 18.31 -15.91
N GLN A 40 -4.78 19.42 -15.49
CA GLN A 40 -4.92 19.73 -14.07
C GLN A 40 -5.79 18.71 -13.33
N GLN A 41 -6.88 18.27 -13.94
CA GLN A 41 -7.74 17.24 -13.37
C GLN A 41 -7.02 15.90 -13.25
N ALA A 42 -6.24 15.51 -14.27
CA ALA A 42 -5.42 14.32 -14.24
C ALA A 42 -4.38 14.36 -13.11
N ALA A 43 -3.69 15.50 -12.93
CA ALA A 43 -2.73 15.70 -11.87
C ALA A 43 -3.38 15.65 -10.47
N SER A 44 -4.55 16.29 -10.31
CA SER A 44 -5.33 16.23 -9.05
C SER A 44 -5.71 14.80 -8.68
N THR A 45 -6.20 14.01 -9.62
CA THR A 45 -6.57 12.61 -9.37
C THR A 45 -5.40 11.77 -8.92
N VAL A 46 -4.22 11.94 -9.53
CA VAL A 46 -2.99 11.24 -9.11
C VAL A 46 -2.58 11.65 -7.70
N GLN A 47 -2.66 12.94 -7.37
CA GLN A 47 -2.33 13.43 -6.03
C GLN A 47 -3.31 12.88 -4.99
N ASP A 48 -4.60 12.95 -5.24
CA ASP A 48 -5.62 12.49 -4.30
C ASP A 48 -5.51 10.98 -4.06
N SER A 49 -5.52 10.17 -5.08
CA SER A 49 -5.46 8.71 -4.94
C SER A 49 -4.08 8.24 -4.43
N GLY A 50 -3.00 8.79 -5.00
CA GLY A 50 -1.65 8.33 -4.69
C GLY A 50 -1.14 8.84 -3.35
N VAL A 51 -1.21 10.15 -3.09
CA VAL A 51 -0.63 10.75 -1.88
C VAL A 51 -1.42 10.39 -0.63
N PHE A 52 -2.76 10.42 -0.68
CA PHE A 52 -3.59 10.02 0.47
C PHE A 52 -3.43 8.53 0.76
N GLY A 53 -3.48 7.67 -0.26
CA GLY A 53 -3.23 6.24 -0.10
C GLY A 53 -1.86 5.95 0.50
N LEU A 54 -0.80 6.59 -0.03
CA LEU A 54 0.57 6.42 0.46
C LEU A 54 0.74 6.88 1.92
N ASN A 55 0.09 7.98 2.31
CA ASN A 55 0.14 8.46 3.68
C ASN A 55 -0.57 7.50 4.65
N ASN A 56 -1.71 6.94 4.27
CA ASN A 56 -2.42 5.97 5.08
C ASN A 56 -1.59 4.71 5.30
N VAL A 57 -1.05 4.13 4.22
CA VAL A 57 -0.16 2.96 4.29
C VAL A 57 1.10 3.25 5.11
N THR A 58 1.71 4.43 4.92
CA THR A 58 2.91 4.85 5.67
C THR A 58 2.68 4.85 7.17
N LYS A 59 1.50 5.31 7.62
CA LYS A 59 1.15 5.34 9.05
C LYS A 59 1.23 3.94 9.67
N ASN A 60 0.66 2.96 9.01
CA ASN A 60 0.62 1.58 9.51
C ASN A 60 2.00 0.89 9.39
N ILE A 61 2.73 1.13 8.29
CA ILE A 61 4.10 0.58 8.15
C ILE A 61 5.02 1.09 9.27
N ARG A 62 4.87 2.32 9.74
CA ARG A 62 5.66 2.86 10.85
C ARG A 62 5.42 2.14 12.17
N LEU A 63 4.31 1.42 12.31
CA LEU A 63 4.02 0.58 13.46
C LEU A 63 4.65 -0.81 13.35
N ALA A 64 5.16 -1.18 12.18
CA ALA A 64 5.79 -2.49 11.99
C ALA A 64 6.87 -2.70 13.05
N ASN A 65 6.91 -3.90 13.61
CA ASN A 65 7.76 -4.28 14.76
C ASN A 65 7.38 -3.64 16.11
N HIS A 66 6.35 -2.79 16.20
CA HIS A 66 5.90 -2.31 17.51
C HIS A 66 5.44 -3.49 18.38
N GLY A 67 5.88 -3.50 19.62
CA GLY A 67 5.63 -4.60 20.58
C GLY A 67 6.70 -5.69 20.58
N ASN A 68 7.57 -5.74 19.57
CA ASN A 68 8.72 -6.65 19.53
C ASN A 68 10.00 -5.86 19.86
N GLY A 69 10.72 -6.28 20.91
CA GLY A 69 11.96 -5.63 21.36
C GLY A 69 13.22 -6.04 20.58
N GLY A 70 13.11 -6.93 19.60
CA GLY A 70 14.22 -7.48 18.83
C GLY A 70 14.51 -6.72 17.53
N ALA A 71 15.64 -7.05 16.90
CA ALA A 71 15.94 -6.58 15.56
C ALA A 71 14.92 -7.13 14.57
N MET A 72 14.40 -6.29 13.69
CA MET A 72 13.46 -6.68 12.67
C MET A 72 14.17 -7.43 11.54
N ASN A 73 13.86 -8.70 11.36
CA ASN A 73 14.33 -9.57 10.27
C ASN A 73 13.32 -10.69 10.01
N ASP A 74 13.67 -11.68 9.22
CA ASP A 74 12.83 -12.82 8.90
C ASP A 74 12.68 -13.85 10.03
N GLN A 75 13.37 -13.67 11.16
CA GLN A 75 13.24 -14.47 12.39
C GLN A 75 12.45 -13.75 13.50
N SER A 76 12.02 -12.50 13.25
CA SER A 76 11.28 -11.72 14.25
C SER A 76 9.88 -12.29 14.43
N LEU A 77 9.68 -13.06 15.50
CA LEU A 77 8.37 -13.62 15.80
C LEU A 77 7.37 -12.51 16.15
N TYR A 78 6.22 -12.52 15.52
CA TYR A 78 5.10 -11.59 15.72
C TYR A 78 5.43 -10.11 15.54
N GLY A 79 6.38 -9.79 14.67
CA GLY A 79 6.71 -8.38 14.41
C GLY A 79 7.41 -8.11 13.11
N GLY A 80 7.36 -6.85 12.70
CA GLY A 80 8.13 -6.32 11.58
C GLY A 80 7.53 -6.55 10.20
N ILE A 81 8.42 -6.63 9.22
CA ILE A 81 8.06 -7.02 7.85
C ILE A 81 8.04 -8.55 7.80
N VAL A 82 6.90 -9.11 7.45
CA VAL A 82 6.73 -10.56 7.38
C VAL A 82 7.39 -11.08 6.11
N LEU A 83 8.48 -11.82 6.25
CA LEU A 83 9.33 -12.31 5.16
C LEU A 83 9.35 -13.82 5.04
N SER A 84 9.00 -14.51 6.13
CA SER A 84 9.02 -15.97 6.24
C SER A 84 7.69 -16.44 6.84
N ASP A 85 7.30 -17.64 6.48
CA ASP A 85 6.12 -18.30 7.03
C ASP A 85 6.46 -19.05 8.34
N GLN A 86 6.20 -20.36 8.41
CA GLN A 86 6.49 -21.15 9.63
C GLN A 86 7.98 -21.29 9.91
N TYR A 87 8.79 -21.43 8.84
CA TYR A 87 10.21 -21.70 8.92
C TYR A 87 10.99 -20.92 7.85
N ILE A 88 12.26 -20.66 8.16
CA ILE A 88 13.17 -19.95 7.25
C ILE A 88 13.94 -20.92 6.36
N ASP A 89 14.28 -22.08 6.92
CA ASP A 89 15.15 -23.10 6.31
C ASP A 89 14.37 -24.38 5.95
N VAL A 90 14.94 -25.13 5.01
CA VAL A 90 14.37 -26.40 4.54
C VAL A 90 14.38 -27.47 5.64
N GLU A 91 15.34 -27.40 6.54
CA GLU A 91 15.49 -28.35 7.66
C GLU A 91 14.52 -28.07 8.81
N LYS A 92 13.77 -26.95 8.72
CA LYS A 92 12.82 -26.51 9.75
C LYS A 92 13.44 -26.29 11.13
N THR A 93 14.69 -25.83 11.14
CA THR A 93 15.46 -25.57 12.37
C THR A 93 15.28 -24.14 12.87
N LEU A 94 15.01 -23.18 11.96
CA LEU A 94 14.83 -21.76 12.24
C LEU A 94 13.38 -21.36 12.09
N GLN A 95 12.84 -20.73 13.14
CA GLN A 95 11.48 -20.25 13.17
C GLN A 95 11.32 -18.99 12.31
N GLY A 96 10.25 -18.94 11.50
CA GLY A 96 9.89 -17.79 10.71
C GLY A 96 9.00 -16.78 11.46
N ASN A 97 8.68 -15.67 10.79
CA ASN A 97 7.85 -14.60 11.37
C ASN A 97 6.44 -15.08 11.77
N LEU A 98 5.88 -16.07 11.06
CA LEU A 98 4.52 -16.59 11.26
C LEU A 98 4.51 -17.92 12.01
N HIS A 99 5.63 -18.29 12.67
CA HIS A 99 5.71 -19.55 13.38
C HIS A 99 4.62 -19.66 14.45
N GLY A 100 3.91 -20.79 14.48
CA GLY A 100 2.79 -21.06 15.39
C GLY A 100 1.44 -20.52 14.94
N LEU A 101 1.38 -19.52 14.08
CA LEU A 101 0.13 -18.90 13.64
C LEU A 101 -0.67 -19.83 12.71
N LYS A 102 -2.00 -19.77 12.86
CA LYS A 102 -2.97 -20.61 12.14
C LYS A 102 -4.12 -19.78 11.59
N VAL A 103 -4.69 -20.25 10.48
CA VAL A 103 -5.99 -19.83 9.96
C VAL A 103 -6.88 -21.06 9.98
N GLN A 104 -8.03 -21.01 10.70
CA GLN A 104 -8.95 -22.14 10.79
C GLN A 104 -8.24 -23.48 11.10
N ASP A 105 -7.41 -23.50 12.13
CA ASP A 105 -6.61 -24.66 12.58
C ASP A 105 -5.52 -25.15 11.60
N THR A 106 -5.32 -24.47 10.50
CA THR A 106 -4.27 -24.77 9.52
C THR A 106 -3.09 -23.82 9.68
N ALA A 107 -1.88 -24.35 9.77
CA ALA A 107 -0.66 -23.54 9.82
C ALA A 107 -0.55 -22.64 8.57
N ILE A 108 -0.13 -21.40 8.77
CA ILE A 108 -0.01 -20.41 7.70
C ILE A 108 1.26 -20.71 6.90
N GLU A 109 1.11 -21.06 5.63
CA GLU A 109 2.22 -21.35 4.74
C GLU A 109 1.99 -20.74 3.35
N GLY A 110 3.08 -20.33 2.69
CA GLY A 110 3.09 -19.93 1.29
C GLY A 110 3.19 -18.42 1.03
N GLN A 111 3.41 -18.10 -0.24
CA GLN A 111 3.74 -16.74 -0.71
C GLN A 111 2.62 -15.72 -0.50
N ASN A 112 1.37 -16.15 -0.36
CA ASN A 112 0.25 -15.24 -0.16
C ASN A 112 0.27 -14.55 1.22
N TYR A 113 1.01 -15.12 2.16
CA TYR A 113 1.07 -14.67 3.55
C TYR A 113 2.34 -13.88 3.90
N ILE A 114 3.29 -13.76 2.98
CA ILE A 114 4.59 -13.13 3.22
C ILE A 114 4.87 -12.02 2.22
N SER A 115 5.71 -11.08 2.60
CA SER A 115 6.23 -10.07 1.66
C SER A 115 7.09 -10.72 0.58
N GLY A 116 6.97 -10.22 -0.64
CA GLY A 116 7.72 -10.77 -1.76
C GLY A 116 7.78 -9.85 -2.96
N SER A 117 8.80 -10.05 -3.78
CA SER A 117 8.95 -9.37 -5.05
C SER A 117 8.23 -10.16 -6.16
N ALA A 118 7.59 -9.42 -7.07
CA ALA A 118 6.91 -9.96 -8.25
C ALA A 118 5.84 -11.03 -7.93
N ILE A 119 4.99 -10.80 -6.94
CA ILE A 119 3.97 -11.74 -6.49
C ILE A 119 2.64 -11.52 -7.20
N THR A 120 2.12 -10.28 -7.18
CA THR A 120 0.76 -9.97 -7.63
C THR A 120 0.73 -9.45 -9.07
N PRO A 121 -0.36 -9.69 -9.82
CA PRO A 121 -0.51 -9.14 -11.16
C PRO A 121 -0.48 -7.61 -11.14
N SER A 122 0.14 -7.00 -12.16
CA SER A 122 0.08 -5.56 -12.40
C SER A 122 -0.71 -5.25 -13.67
N ALA A 123 -0.90 -3.97 -13.97
CA ALA A 123 -1.48 -3.55 -15.24
C ALA A 123 -0.55 -3.78 -16.46
N PHE A 124 0.72 -4.09 -16.23
CA PHE A 124 1.76 -4.16 -17.28
C PHE A 124 2.07 -5.60 -17.73
N GLY A 125 1.07 -6.33 -18.15
CA GLY A 125 1.24 -7.64 -18.80
C GLY A 125 2.00 -8.67 -17.94
N SER A 126 3.25 -8.95 -18.29
CA SER A 126 4.11 -9.93 -17.59
C SER A 126 4.81 -9.39 -16.35
N LEU A 127 4.85 -8.06 -16.18
CA LEU A 127 5.45 -7.44 -15.00
C LEU A 127 4.53 -7.63 -13.79
N LYS A 128 5.05 -8.24 -12.73
CA LYS A 128 4.31 -8.45 -11.49
C LYS A 128 4.71 -7.42 -10.44
N SER A 129 3.74 -6.96 -9.66
CA SER A 129 3.94 -6.10 -8.49
C SER A 129 4.45 -6.88 -7.30
N ASP A 130 5.16 -6.17 -6.43
CA ASP A 130 5.54 -6.69 -5.13
C ASP A 130 4.33 -6.70 -4.19
N GLN A 131 4.46 -7.45 -3.10
CA GLN A 131 3.51 -7.54 -2.00
C GLN A 131 4.25 -7.22 -0.70
N LEU A 132 3.62 -6.40 0.14
CA LEU A 132 4.15 -6.05 1.46
C LEU A 132 3.21 -6.56 2.54
N VAL A 133 3.76 -7.30 3.50
CA VAL A 133 3.04 -7.74 4.70
C VAL A 133 3.77 -7.19 5.91
N VAL A 134 3.03 -6.49 6.76
CA VAL A 134 3.54 -5.89 8.00
C VAL A 134 2.80 -6.45 9.20
N MET A 135 3.51 -6.60 10.30
CA MET A 135 2.96 -7.07 11.55
C MET A 135 3.40 -6.18 12.70
N TYR A 136 2.48 -5.87 13.59
CA TYR A 136 2.72 -5.03 14.77
C TYR A 136 1.72 -5.33 15.87
N GLN A 137 2.08 -5.01 17.10
CA GLN A 137 1.15 -4.99 18.23
C GLN A 137 0.50 -3.60 18.31
N ALA A 138 -0.80 -3.54 18.46
CA ALA A 138 -1.55 -2.29 18.53
C ALA A 138 -1.07 -1.43 19.73
N PRO A 139 -0.58 -0.19 19.49
CA PRO A 139 -0.11 0.69 20.56
C PRO A 139 -1.25 1.35 21.36
N MET A 140 -2.44 1.39 20.81
CA MET A 140 -3.66 1.95 21.35
C MET A 140 -4.87 1.32 20.66
N ASP A 141 -6.08 1.60 21.14
CA ASP A 141 -7.29 1.25 20.42
C ASP A 141 -7.27 1.95 19.06
N MET A 142 -7.35 1.18 17.99
CA MET A 142 -7.20 1.68 16.64
C MET A 142 -8.01 0.86 15.62
N ARG A 143 -8.01 1.30 14.38
CA ARG A 143 -8.58 0.54 13.27
C ARG A 143 -7.47 0.10 12.30
N THR A 144 -7.62 -1.12 11.81
CA THR A 144 -6.76 -1.67 10.75
C THR A 144 -7.03 -0.99 9.42
N CYS A 145 -6.25 -1.36 8.40
CA CYS A 145 -6.44 -0.87 7.03
C CYS A 145 -7.82 -1.21 6.42
N THR A 146 -8.49 -2.25 6.90
CA THR A 146 -9.86 -2.61 6.45
C THR A 146 -10.96 -1.97 7.31
N GLY A 147 -10.58 -1.25 8.39
CA GLY A 147 -11.52 -0.62 9.31
C GLY A 147 -11.89 -1.47 10.52
N ARG A 148 -11.34 -2.69 10.66
CA ARG A 148 -11.54 -3.57 11.83
C ARG A 148 -11.03 -2.89 13.09
N GLN A 149 -11.82 -2.90 14.15
CA GLN A 149 -11.40 -2.37 15.46
C GLN A 149 -10.41 -3.32 16.13
N VAL A 150 -9.38 -2.77 16.75
CA VAL A 150 -8.32 -3.49 17.43
C VAL A 150 -8.06 -2.87 18.78
N ARG A 151 -7.88 -3.71 19.80
CA ARG A 151 -7.58 -3.28 21.16
C ARG A 151 -6.11 -2.98 21.33
N GLY A 152 -5.83 -1.83 21.90
CA GLY A 152 -4.54 -1.47 22.47
C GLY A 152 -4.31 -2.06 23.86
N PRO A 153 -3.14 -1.76 24.43
CA PRO A 153 -2.81 -2.18 25.80
C PRO A 153 -3.75 -1.51 26.81
N ASN A 154 -4.18 -2.27 27.80
CA ASN A 154 -5.02 -1.79 28.88
C ASN A 154 -4.39 -2.10 30.24
N ARG A 155 -4.36 -1.10 31.10
CA ARG A 155 -3.84 -1.25 32.46
C ARG A 155 -5.00 -1.41 33.44
N SER A 156 -5.12 -2.61 34.02
CA SER A 156 -5.91 -2.86 35.20
C SER A 156 -5.10 -2.51 36.46
N LEU A 157 -5.75 -2.43 37.64
CA LEU A 157 -5.05 -2.23 38.93
C LEU A 157 -4.04 -3.34 39.26
N THR A 158 -4.24 -4.51 38.69
CA THR A 158 -3.45 -5.72 39.01
C THR A 158 -2.61 -6.22 37.83
N GLU A 159 -2.90 -5.80 36.59
CA GLU A 159 -2.31 -6.40 35.40
C GLU A 159 -2.21 -5.40 34.25
N LEU A 160 -1.07 -5.44 33.53
CA LEU A 160 -0.91 -4.74 32.25
C LEU A 160 -1.27 -5.74 31.14
N LYS A 161 -2.38 -5.50 30.45
CA LYS A 161 -2.79 -6.25 29.27
C LYS A 161 -2.16 -5.65 28.04
N LYS A 162 -1.54 -6.48 27.22
CA LYS A 162 -0.92 -6.05 25.94
C LYS A 162 -1.99 -5.85 24.86
N GLY A 163 -1.68 -5.01 23.86
CA GLY A 163 -2.54 -4.84 22.69
C GLY A 163 -2.59 -6.09 21.81
N TRP A 164 -3.59 -6.17 20.96
CA TRP A 164 -3.71 -7.23 19.96
C TRP A 164 -2.65 -7.08 18.87
N TYR A 165 -2.26 -8.19 18.28
CA TYR A 165 -1.41 -8.20 17.10
C TYR A 165 -2.25 -7.99 15.84
N VAL A 166 -1.69 -7.24 14.90
CA VAL A 166 -2.30 -6.91 13.60
C VAL A 166 -1.34 -7.34 12.51
N ILE A 167 -1.87 -8.00 11.51
CA ILE A 167 -1.16 -8.30 10.27
C ILE A 167 -1.91 -7.59 9.14
N GLU A 168 -1.19 -6.81 8.34
CA GLU A 168 -1.75 -6.12 7.17
C GLU A 168 -0.95 -6.45 5.92
N LYS A 169 -1.66 -6.86 4.87
CA LYS A 169 -1.10 -7.13 3.56
C LYS A 169 -1.52 -6.07 2.56
N TYR A 170 -0.54 -5.44 1.93
CA TYR A 170 -0.72 -4.47 0.87
C TYR A 170 -0.30 -5.09 -0.47
N TYR A 171 -1.18 -5.04 -1.45
CA TYR A 171 -0.97 -5.68 -2.74
C TYR A 171 -1.75 -4.98 -3.86
N VAL A 172 -1.24 -5.08 -5.07
CA VAL A 172 -1.93 -4.59 -6.27
C VAL A 172 -2.83 -5.69 -6.81
N LYS A 173 -4.07 -5.34 -7.12
CA LYS A 173 -5.04 -6.23 -7.74
C LYS A 173 -5.47 -5.67 -9.10
N LYS A 174 -5.39 -6.51 -10.12
CA LYS A 174 -5.79 -6.16 -11.48
C LYS A 174 -7.31 -6.26 -11.63
N ASN A 175 -7.91 -5.26 -12.23
CA ASN A 175 -9.32 -5.16 -12.52
C ASN A 175 -9.68 -5.78 -13.89
N ALA A 176 -10.97 -5.96 -14.15
CA ALA A 176 -11.45 -6.50 -15.42
C ALA A 176 -11.13 -5.60 -16.64
N ASP A 177 -11.04 -4.29 -16.43
CA ASP A 177 -10.69 -3.28 -17.45
C ASP A 177 -9.19 -3.15 -17.70
N GLN A 178 -8.38 -4.06 -17.19
CA GLN A 178 -6.91 -4.10 -17.25
C GLN A 178 -6.21 -3.02 -16.43
N SER A 179 -6.91 -2.14 -15.74
CA SER A 179 -6.34 -1.25 -14.71
C SER A 179 -5.97 -2.06 -13.46
N ALA A 180 -5.23 -1.41 -12.55
CA ALA A 180 -4.96 -2.01 -11.27
C ALA A 180 -5.12 -0.99 -10.14
N ASP A 181 -5.44 -1.49 -8.96
CA ASP A 181 -5.68 -0.71 -7.76
C ASP A 181 -4.93 -1.34 -6.57
N LEU A 182 -4.61 -0.51 -5.57
CA LEU A 182 -4.01 -0.97 -4.33
C LEU A 182 -5.08 -1.40 -3.34
N TYR A 183 -4.93 -2.60 -2.83
CA TYR A 183 -5.78 -3.21 -1.81
C TYR A 183 -5.01 -3.50 -0.53
N CYS A 184 -5.74 -3.57 0.57
CA CYS A 184 -5.25 -4.10 1.83
C CYS A 184 -6.19 -5.17 2.37
N SER A 185 -5.62 -6.24 2.90
CA SER A 185 -6.31 -7.22 3.74
C SER A 185 -5.63 -7.32 5.09
N ASP A 186 -6.39 -7.65 6.14
CA ASP A 186 -5.89 -7.72 7.51
C ASP A 186 -6.34 -8.99 8.23
N SER A 187 -5.61 -9.30 9.26
CA SER A 187 -6.01 -10.25 10.30
C SER A 187 -5.49 -9.78 11.64
N VAL A 188 -6.15 -10.22 12.70
CA VAL A 188 -5.75 -9.92 14.08
C VAL A 188 -5.66 -11.20 14.90
N PHE A 189 -4.80 -11.19 15.90
CA PHE A 189 -4.62 -12.33 16.80
C PHE A 189 -4.07 -11.90 18.16
N ILE A 190 -4.09 -12.81 19.12
CA ILE A 190 -3.40 -12.69 20.40
C ILE A 190 -2.31 -13.76 20.50
N ALA A 191 -1.17 -13.41 21.10
CA ALA A 191 -0.09 -14.36 21.29
C ALA A 191 -0.35 -15.28 22.51
N GLN A 192 0.14 -16.50 22.43
CA GLN A 192 0.01 -17.45 23.52
C GLN A 192 0.76 -16.98 24.78
N GLY A 193 0.13 -17.12 25.94
CA GLY A 193 0.71 -16.76 27.23
C GLY A 193 0.76 -15.24 27.50
N GLU A 194 0.29 -14.40 26.62
CA GLU A 194 0.13 -12.96 26.85
C GLU A 194 -1.25 -12.66 27.43
N SER A 195 -1.27 -11.81 28.46
CA SER A 195 -2.54 -11.27 28.94
C SER A 195 -2.99 -10.15 28.01
N THR A 196 -4.08 -10.37 27.29
CA THR A 196 -4.66 -9.43 26.32
C THR A 196 -6.13 -9.18 26.61
N PRO A 197 -6.70 -8.01 26.25
CA PRO A 197 -8.13 -7.81 26.35
C PRO A 197 -8.85 -8.76 25.39
N GLN A 198 -9.75 -9.57 25.93
CA GLN A 198 -10.48 -10.56 25.13
C GLN A 198 -11.66 -9.97 24.36
N ARG A 199 -12.13 -8.77 24.72
CA ARG A 199 -13.36 -8.19 24.16
C ARG A 199 -13.20 -6.70 23.84
N LEU A 200 -13.81 -6.21 22.79
CA LEU A 200 -14.02 -4.79 22.53
C LEU A 200 -14.98 -4.20 23.59
N LEU A 201 -14.82 -2.89 23.91
CA LEU A 201 -15.57 -2.23 24.99
C LEU A 201 -17.02 -1.91 24.63
N ASP A 202 -17.35 -1.81 23.34
CA ASP A 202 -18.67 -1.41 22.91
C ASP A 202 -19.59 -2.62 22.81
N ASP A 203 -20.82 -2.44 23.36
CA ASP A 203 -21.90 -3.42 23.31
C ASP A 203 -22.51 -3.61 21.91
N ASP A 204 -21.84 -3.12 20.87
CA ASP A 204 -22.29 -3.30 19.49
C ASP A 204 -22.21 -4.78 19.07
N GLU A 205 -23.21 -5.21 18.32
CA GLU A 205 -23.40 -6.60 17.86
C GLU A 205 -22.20 -7.16 17.08
N ASP A 206 -21.24 -6.30 16.66
CA ASP A 206 -19.99 -6.64 16.00
C ASP A 206 -18.81 -6.89 16.95
N SER A 207 -19.04 -6.94 18.28
CA SER A 207 -17.99 -7.25 19.24
C SER A 207 -17.61 -8.73 19.15
N PHE A 208 -16.40 -9.00 18.66
CA PHE A 208 -15.86 -10.35 18.60
C PHE A 208 -14.83 -10.59 19.73
N THR A 209 -14.76 -11.84 20.17
CA THR A 209 -13.79 -12.34 21.15
C THR A 209 -12.77 -13.17 20.40
N ILE A 210 -11.48 -13.01 20.71
CA ILE A 210 -10.46 -13.96 20.26
C ILE A 210 -10.39 -15.07 21.32
N ASP A 211 -10.94 -16.22 20.98
CA ASP A 211 -11.04 -17.35 21.93
C ASP A 211 -9.74 -18.16 21.98
N ASP A 212 -9.07 -18.30 20.82
CA ASP A 212 -7.86 -19.10 20.68
C ASP A 212 -6.64 -18.23 20.37
N ALA A 213 -5.61 -18.32 21.22
CA ALA A 213 -4.31 -17.69 20.94
C ALA A 213 -3.70 -18.26 19.66
N GLU A 214 -2.94 -17.42 18.93
CA GLU A 214 -2.25 -17.79 17.69
C GLU A 214 -3.16 -18.16 16.51
N THR A 215 -4.48 -18.12 16.69
CA THR A 215 -5.45 -18.28 15.59
C THR A 215 -5.85 -16.92 15.06
N LEU A 216 -5.68 -16.74 13.75
CA LEU A 216 -6.02 -15.49 13.08
C LEU A 216 -7.52 -15.31 12.94
N MET A 217 -8.00 -14.14 13.31
CA MET A 217 -9.32 -13.67 12.90
C MET A 217 -9.23 -12.97 11.55
N GLY A 218 -9.88 -13.56 10.56
CA GLY A 218 -9.76 -13.19 9.16
C GLY A 218 -8.64 -13.94 8.45
N ASP A 219 -8.67 -13.90 7.14
CA ASP A 219 -7.63 -14.47 6.28
C ASP A 219 -7.03 -13.38 5.40
N TYR A 220 -5.95 -12.74 5.88
CA TYR A 220 -5.25 -11.73 5.09
C TYR A 220 -4.54 -12.33 3.86
N GLY A 221 -4.32 -13.63 3.83
CA GLY A 221 -3.76 -14.35 2.67
C GLY A 221 -4.72 -14.38 1.48
N SER A 222 -6.03 -14.25 1.72
CA SER A 222 -7.01 -14.11 0.65
C SER A 222 -6.77 -12.83 -0.16
N ASN A 223 -7.17 -12.84 -1.44
CA ASN A 223 -7.13 -11.64 -2.30
C ASN A 223 -8.43 -10.82 -2.21
N GLU A 224 -9.16 -10.96 -1.11
CA GLU A 224 -10.37 -10.21 -0.78
C GLU A 224 -10.03 -9.11 0.22
N GLY A 225 -9.50 -8.02 -0.27
CA GLY A 225 -9.11 -6.86 0.54
C GLY A 225 -9.98 -5.64 0.28
N HIS A 226 -9.79 -4.62 1.09
CA HIS A 226 -10.39 -3.30 0.92
C HIS A 226 -9.54 -2.42 0.00
N LEU A 227 -10.19 -1.64 -0.85
CA LEU A 227 -9.55 -0.69 -1.74
C LEU A 227 -8.92 0.46 -0.92
N ILE A 228 -7.63 0.69 -1.10
CA ILE A 228 -6.88 1.76 -0.43
C ILE A 228 -6.63 2.94 -1.38
N ALA A 229 -6.20 2.66 -2.61
CA ALA A 229 -5.93 3.68 -3.61
C ALA A 229 -6.25 3.16 -5.01
N ARG A 230 -6.93 4.00 -5.79
CA ARG A 230 -7.25 3.70 -7.19
C ARG A 230 -6.07 4.02 -8.10
N HIS A 231 -6.03 3.32 -9.24
CA HIS A 231 -5.05 3.55 -10.31
C HIS A 231 -3.59 3.38 -9.88
N VAL A 232 -3.34 2.57 -8.86
CA VAL A 232 -1.99 2.11 -8.51
C VAL A 232 -1.68 0.89 -9.36
N GLU A 233 -1.03 1.13 -10.50
CA GLU A 233 -0.83 0.13 -11.55
C GLU A 233 0.32 -0.84 -11.25
N TYR A 234 1.25 -0.42 -10.38
CA TYR A 234 2.42 -1.19 -9.99
C TYR A 234 2.95 -0.72 -8.64
N MET A 235 3.41 -1.65 -7.82
CA MET A 235 4.06 -1.41 -6.55
C MET A 235 5.40 -2.12 -6.48
N ARG A 236 6.41 -1.42 -5.95
CA ARG A 236 7.73 -1.98 -5.63
C ARG A 236 8.06 -1.73 -4.17
N VAL A 237 8.64 -2.75 -3.55
CA VAL A 237 9.04 -2.75 -2.14
C VAL A 237 10.53 -3.01 -2.06
N GLN A 238 11.25 -2.12 -1.37
CA GLN A 238 12.67 -2.31 -1.08
C GLN A 238 12.88 -2.18 0.43
N LEU A 239 13.73 -3.03 0.97
CA LEU A 239 14.08 -3.08 2.38
C LEU A 239 15.35 -2.26 2.62
N MET A 240 15.30 -1.31 3.52
CA MET A 240 16.49 -0.62 4.02
C MET A 240 17.08 -1.47 5.14
N VAL A 241 18.29 -1.96 4.94
CA VAL A 241 18.95 -2.90 5.86
C VAL A 241 20.19 -2.30 6.48
N ARG A 242 20.50 -2.69 7.70
CA ARG A 242 21.72 -2.35 8.40
C ARG A 242 22.54 -3.62 8.65
N HIS A 243 23.69 -3.69 8.02
CA HIS A 243 24.63 -4.78 8.20
C HIS A 243 25.37 -4.66 9.55
N GLN A 244 25.96 -5.75 10.01
CA GLN A 244 26.73 -5.80 11.27
C GLN A 244 27.86 -4.77 11.35
N ASN A 245 28.45 -4.42 10.21
CA ASN A 245 29.49 -3.38 10.11
C ASN A 245 28.94 -1.93 10.10
N GLN A 246 27.69 -1.73 10.50
CA GLN A 246 26.96 -0.45 10.53
C GLN A 246 26.72 0.19 9.13
N ARG A 247 27.07 -0.48 8.05
CA ARG A 247 26.73 -0.01 6.69
C ARG A 247 25.24 -0.23 6.44
N THR A 248 24.61 0.76 5.85
CA THR A 248 23.23 0.68 5.40
C THR A 248 23.18 0.41 3.90
N GLY A 249 22.20 -0.35 3.47
CA GLY A 249 21.96 -0.64 2.06
C GLY A 249 20.46 -0.80 1.80
N THR A 250 20.11 -0.85 0.52
CA THR A 250 18.74 -1.11 0.09
C THR A 250 18.73 -2.37 -0.77
N LEU A 251 17.84 -3.29 -0.45
CA LEU A 251 17.66 -4.57 -1.13
C LEU A 251 16.18 -4.75 -1.49
N ASP A 252 15.90 -5.36 -2.63
CA ASP A 252 14.55 -5.86 -2.84
C ASP A 252 14.29 -7.10 -1.96
N VAL A 253 13.01 -7.46 -1.80
CA VAL A 253 12.62 -8.55 -0.89
C VAL A 253 13.23 -9.89 -1.33
N ALA A 254 13.33 -10.14 -2.65
CA ALA A 254 13.93 -11.37 -3.17
C ALA A 254 15.43 -11.44 -2.88
N ALA A 255 16.15 -10.34 -3.10
CA ALA A 255 17.59 -10.25 -2.80
C ALA A 255 17.86 -10.41 -1.30
N TYR A 256 17.03 -9.84 -0.44
CA TYR A 256 17.14 -10.03 1.02
C TYR A 256 16.98 -11.50 1.42
N LYS A 257 15.98 -12.19 0.87
CA LYS A 257 15.73 -13.61 1.14
C LYS A 257 16.83 -14.53 0.58
N ALA A 258 17.52 -14.09 -0.47
CA ALA A 258 18.64 -14.83 -1.07
C ALA A 258 19.98 -14.64 -0.33
N LEU A 259 20.03 -13.77 0.69
CA LEU A 259 21.23 -13.66 1.52
C LEU A 259 21.46 -14.98 2.28
N ASP A 260 22.65 -15.54 2.11
CA ASP A 260 23.03 -16.75 2.81
C ASP A 260 23.07 -16.53 4.32
N LEU A 261 22.49 -17.45 5.07
CA LEU A 261 22.71 -17.60 6.51
C LEU A 261 24.05 -18.36 6.65
N ASN A 262 25.17 -17.65 6.58
CA ASN A 262 26.49 -18.27 6.73
C ASN A 262 26.65 -18.91 8.11
N ALA A 263 27.54 -19.90 8.22
CA ALA A 263 27.83 -20.64 9.44
C ALA A 263 28.17 -19.77 10.67
N ASP A 264 28.62 -18.52 10.42
CA ASP A 264 28.95 -17.54 11.46
C ASP A 264 27.84 -16.47 11.68
N GLN A 265 26.77 -16.46 10.85
CA GLN A 265 25.66 -15.51 10.95
C GLN A 265 24.36 -16.25 11.19
N THR A 266 23.88 -16.16 12.40
CA THR A 266 22.62 -16.79 12.82
C THR A 266 21.38 -16.02 12.36
N ALA A 267 21.54 -14.81 11.81
CA ALA A 267 20.42 -13.97 11.37
C ALA A 267 20.82 -13.08 10.17
N ARG A 268 19.85 -12.80 9.31
CA ARG A 268 19.99 -11.80 8.24
C ARG A 268 20.10 -10.38 8.81
N PRO A 269 20.62 -9.41 8.01
CA PRO A 269 20.75 -8.03 8.45
C PRO A 269 19.44 -7.45 8.98
N ALA A 270 19.53 -6.59 10.00
CA ALA A 270 18.36 -5.92 10.54
C ALA A 270 17.75 -4.97 9.51
N ILE A 271 16.43 -5.03 9.34
CA ILE A 271 15.66 -4.10 8.54
C ILE A 271 15.38 -2.86 9.40
N ILE A 272 15.68 -1.68 8.87
CA ILE A 272 15.51 -0.39 9.55
C ILE A 272 14.47 0.49 8.87
N GLY A 273 13.95 0.05 7.75
CA GLY A 273 12.92 0.77 7.03
C GLY A 273 12.54 0.11 5.72
N VAL A 274 11.54 0.69 5.09
CA VAL A 274 10.99 0.28 3.80
C VAL A 274 10.98 1.48 2.86
N ASN A 275 11.47 1.31 1.64
CA ASN A 275 11.19 2.19 0.52
C ASN A 275 10.02 1.60 -0.27
N LEU A 276 8.97 2.37 -0.40
CA LEU A 276 7.75 1.99 -1.11
C LEU A 276 7.56 2.90 -2.31
N ALA A 277 7.59 2.33 -3.51
CA ALA A 277 7.37 3.05 -4.75
C ALA A 277 6.11 2.55 -5.46
N TRP A 278 5.26 3.48 -5.88
CA TRP A 278 4.03 3.23 -6.61
C TRP A 278 4.05 3.92 -7.96
N LEU A 279 3.57 3.24 -8.97
CA LEU A 279 3.27 3.83 -10.26
C LEU A 279 1.77 4.09 -10.34
N VAL A 280 1.39 5.35 -10.28
CA VAL A 280 0.00 5.79 -10.31
C VAL A 280 -0.35 6.31 -11.68
N ARG A 281 -1.50 5.90 -12.22
CA ARG A 281 -2.04 6.35 -13.50
C ARG A 281 -3.10 7.42 -13.27
N SER A 282 -3.14 8.44 -14.15
CA SER A 282 -4.28 9.38 -14.16
C SER A 282 -5.56 8.69 -14.66
N SER A 283 -6.70 9.06 -14.09
CA SER A 283 -8.01 8.60 -14.56
C SER A 283 -8.37 9.11 -15.96
N GLU A 284 -7.85 10.27 -16.32
CA GLU A 284 -8.11 10.95 -17.58
C GLU A 284 -7.03 10.62 -18.61
N LYS A 285 -7.48 10.36 -19.86
CA LYS A 285 -6.58 10.28 -21.01
C LYS A 285 -6.29 11.69 -21.50
N LEU A 286 -5.03 11.99 -21.78
CA LEU A 286 -4.66 13.26 -22.37
C LEU A 286 -5.24 13.39 -23.79
N PRO A 287 -5.82 14.54 -24.17
CA PRO A 287 -6.51 14.72 -25.43
C PRO A 287 -5.62 14.53 -26.66
N SER A 288 -4.32 14.73 -26.51
CA SER A 288 -3.32 14.62 -27.58
C SER A 288 -2.69 13.23 -27.70
N SER A 289 -3.02 12.30 -26.81
CA SER A 289 -2.43 10.95 -26.83
C SER A 289 -3.45 9.90 -26.40
N THR A 290 -3.37 8.71 -27.00
CA THR A 290 -4.05 7.51 -26.51
C THR A 290 -3.42 6.97 -25.23
N GLN A 291 -2.37 7.63 -24.72
CA GLN A 291 -1.59 7.21 -23.55
C GLN A 291 -2.09 7.88 -22.27
N SER A 292 -2.16 7.12 -21.21
CA SER A 292 -2.41 7.63 -19.86
C SER A 292 -1.17 8.30 -19.29
N HIS A 293 -1.36 9.29 -18.44
CA HIS A 293 -0.26 9.90 -17.69
C HIS A 293 0.06 9.03 -16.48
N TYR A 294 1.36 8.76 -16.24
CA TYR A 294 1.85 8.00 -15.11
C TYR A 294 2.76 8.86 -14.26
N GLN A 295 2.66 8.71 -12.94
CA GLN A 295 3.56 9.33 -11.99
C GLN A 295 4.10 8.28 -11.01
N VAL A 296 5.40 8.32 -10.73
CA VAL A 296 6.02 7.53 -9.67
C VAL A 296 5.91 8.32 -8.37
N LEU A 297 5.35 7.70 -7.35
CA LEU A 297 5.35 8.18 -5.98
C LEU A 297 6.21 7.23 -5.16
N ASP A 298 7.24 7.74 -4.53
CA ASP A 298 8.13 6.96 -3.68
C ASP A 298 8.26 7.58 -2.28
N LYS A 299 8.48 6.72 -1.29
CA LYS A 299 8.65 7.15 0.10
C LYS A 299 9.53 6.19 0.88
N ASN A 300 10.52 6.77 1.54
CA ASN A 300 11.30 6.08 2.55
C ASN A 300 10.59 6.15 3.90
N ILE A 301 10.35 4.99 4.50
CA ILE A 301 9.62 4.83 5.75
C ILE A 301 10.57 4.16 6.74
N ALA A 302 11.01 4.90 7.74
CA ALA A 302 11.75 4.31 8.85
C ALA A 302 10.80 3.49 9.73
N VAL A 303 11.28 2.35 10.17
CA VAL A 303 10.56 1.45 11.09
C VAL A 303 11.38 1.36 12.39
N PRO A 304 10.73 1.38 13.56
CA PRO A 304 11.40 1.36 14.87
C PRO A 304 12.17 0.06 15.14
#